data_f45921208bcb5c70d75c25ad6432605a
#
_entry.id   f45921208bcb5c70d75c25ad6432605a
#
_cell.length_a   1.000
_cell.length_b   1.000
_cell.length_c   1.000
_cell.angle_alpha   90.00
_cell.angle_beta   90.00
_cell.angle_gamma   90.00
#
_symmetry.space_group_name_H-M   'P 1'
#
loop_
_entity.id
_entity.type
_entity.pdbx_description
1 polymer ?
#
loop_
_entity_poly.entity_id
_entity_poly.type
_entity_poly.pdbx_seq_one_letter_code
_entity_poly.pdbx_strand_id
1 'polypeptide(L)'
;TMDDGRMAITVYLDAPGTMAGASLDFNFDPAVLKVESPVLATGSGNIGFDSHVTEDGTLRTIIYSLSTEGLATGSTPLLLIPITFLSEADDATVTLTNFVLANNQAQTYPVELGAVTQTFNKAALIPTSFALQNNSPNPFNPSTRIAYDVPEQAHITLVVYNVLGQE
;
A
#
# COMPACT_ATOMS: atom_id res chain seq x y z
N THR A 1 3.94 1.39 -4.73
CA THR A 1 3.37 2.68 -5.14
C THR A 1 1.91 2.47 -5.50
N MET A 2 1.06 3.40 -5.16
CA MET A 2 -0.36 3.40 -5.54
C MET A 2 -0.54 3.82 -7.00
N ASP A 3 -1.72 3.59 -7.52
CA ASP A 3 -2.09 3.96 -8.89
C ASP A 3 -2.00 5.46 -9.21
N ASP A 4 -2.07 6.31 -8.19
CA ASP A 4 -1.94 7.77 -8.32
C ASP A 4 -0.50 8.28 -8.10
N GLY A 5 0.47 7.38 -7.96
CA GLY A 5 1.89 7.69 -7.74
C GLY A 5 2.28 7.88 -6.28
N ARG A 6 1.32 7.85 -5.33
CA ARG A 6 1.64 7.94 -3.90
C ARG A 6 2.35 6.67 -3.42
N MET A 7 3.18 6.82 -2.41
CA MET A 7 3.78 5.68 -1.71
C MET A 7 2.74 5.00 -0.84
N ALA A 8 2.83 3.69 -0.73
CA ALA A 8 1.99 2.92 0.16
C ALA A 8 2.70 1.70 0.73
N ILE A 9 2.37 1.37 1.97
CA ILE A 9 2.67 0.07 2.55
C ILE A 9 1.61 -0.90 2.02
N THR A 10 2.06 -2.01 1.46
CA THR A 10 1.17 -3.05 0.97
C THR A 10 1.05 -4.13 2.03
N VAL A 11 -0.18 -4.42 2.45
CA VAL A 11 -0.46 -5.45 3.45
C VAL A 11 -0.89 -6.74 2.75
N TYR A 12 -0.13 -7.79 3.01
CA TYR A 12 -0.44 -9.17 2.59
C TYR A 12 -0.72 -10.01 3.83
N LEU A 13 -1.52 -11.04 3.66
CA LEU A 13 -1.75 -12.05 4.70
C LEU A 13 -1.18 -13.39 4.22
N ASP A 14 -0.26 -13.95 4.98
CA ASP A 14 0.17 -15.34 4.82
C ASP A 14 -0.27 -16.13 6.05
N ALA A 15 -1.34 -16.90 5.89
CA ALA A 15 -1.93 -17.64 6.98
C ALA A 15 -2.42 -19.02 6.51
N PRO A 16 -2.29 -20.06 7.35
CA PRO A 16 -2.85 -21.37 7.04
C PRO A 16 -4.37 -21.36 7.20
N GLY A 17 -5.07 -21.70 6.15
CA GLY A 17 -6.52 -21.86 6.17
C GLY A 17 -7.31 -20.56 6.00
N THR A 18 -8.62 -20.65 6.15
CA THR A 18 -9.57 -19.55 5.91
C THR A 18 -9.66 -18.64 7.13
N MET A 19 -9.19 -17.42 6.99
CA MET A 19 -9.30 -16.37 8.03
C MET A 19 -10.48 -15.46 7.73
N ALA A 20 -11.29 -15.19 8.74
CA ALA A 20 -12.46 -14.31 8.61
C ALA A 20 -12.14 -12.87 8.92
N GLY A 21 -11.11 -12.61 9.73
CA GLY A 21 -10.70 -11.26 10.09
C GLY A 21 -9.28 -11.17 10.63
N ALA A 22 -8.77 -9.96 10.60
CA ALA A 22 -7.48 -9.59 11.17
C ALA A 22 -7.56 -8.23 11.85
N SER A 23 -6.88 -8.07 12.98
CA SER A 23 -6.64 -6.79 13.64
C SER A 23 -5.15 -6.51 13.63
N LEU A 24 -4.76 -5.29 13.24
CA LEU A 24 -3.38 -4.87 13.08
C LEU A 24 -3.18 -3.48 13.68
N ASP A 25 -2.12 -3.31 14.46
CA ASP A 25 -1.66 -2.01 14.93
C ASP A 25 -0.26 -1.74 14.37
N PHE A 26 -0.09 -0.61 13.70
CA PHE A 26 1.18 -0.12 13.15
C PHE A 26 1.59 1.15 13.87
N ASN A 27 2.80 1.15 14.44
CA ASN A 27 3.38 2.33 15.07
C ASN A 27 4.37 3.01 14.13
N PHE A 28 4.33 4.33 14.10
CA PHE A 28 5.21 5.19 13.30
C PHE A 28 5.45 6.52 14.03
N ASP A 29 6.48 7.26 13.64
CA ASP A 29 6.71 8.62 14.14
C ASP A 29 5.86 9.63 13.36
N PRO A 30 4.85 10.27 13.97
CA PRO A 30 3.99 11.24 13.29
C PRO A 30 4.70 12.56 12.95
N ALA A 31 5.89 12.82 13.48
CA ALA A 31 6.73 13.95 13.08
C ALA A 31 7.47 13.68 11.75
N VAL A 32 7.65 12.41 11.39
CA VAL A 32 8.38 11.94 10.21
C VAL A 32 7.45 11.50 9.09
N LEU A 33 6.42 10.72 9.43
CA LEU A 33 5.46 10.16 8.50
C LEU A 33 4.05 10.65 8.77
N LYS A 34 3.37 11.06 7.71
CA LYS A 34 1.91 11.08 7.67
C LYS A 34 1.43 9.73 7.12
N VAL A 35 0.61 9.04 7.89
CA VAL A 35 -0.07 7.82 7.48
C VAL A 35 -1.54 8.17 7.25
N GLU A 36 -2.05 7.85 6.08
CA GLU A 36 -3.45 8.09 5.72
C GLU A 36 -4.29 6.83 5.91
N SER A 37 -5.62 6.99 5.85
CA SER A 37 -6.52 5.84 5.94
C SER A 37 -6.21 4.82 4.83
N PRO A 38 -6.15 3.52 5.17
CA PRO A 38 -5.96 2.46 4.19
C PRO A 38 -7.02 2.50 3.09
N VAL A 39 -6.67 1.93 1.95
CA VAL A 39 -7.61 1.65 0.86
C VAL A 39 -7.55 0.18 0.47
N LEU A 40 -8.64 -0.36 -0.04
CA LEU A 40 -8.66 -1.74 -0.52
C LEU A 40 -7.75 -1.89 -1.73
N ALA A 41 -6.93 -2.93 -1.72
CA ALA A 41 -6.13 -3.27 -2.88
C ALA A 41 -6.98 -3.91 -3.99
N THR A 42 -6.60 -3.70 -5.24
CA THR A 42 -7.26 -4.37 -6.37
C THR A 42 -7.10 -5.88 -6.25
N GLY A 43 -8.21 -6.59 -6.33
CA GLY A 43 -8.22 -8.05 -6.20
C GLY A 43 -8.25 -8.57 -4.76
N SER A 44 -8.37 -7.68 -3.75
CA SER A 44 -8.47 -8.08 -2.34
C SER A 44 -9.70 -8.95 -1.99
N GLY A 45 -10.65 -9.06 -2.91
CA GLY A 45 -11.87 -9.83 -2.71
C GLY A 45 -13.00 -9.03 -2.02
N ASN A 46 -13.96 -9.75 -1.49
CA ASN A 46 -15.12 -9.16 -0.81
C ASN A 46 -14.80 -8.97 0.68
N ILE A 47 -14.08 -7.89 0.99
CA ILE A 47 -13.66 -7.56 2.35
C ILE A 47 -14.13 -6.17 2.77
N GLY A 48 -14.34 -5.99 4.08
CA GLY A 48 -14.50 -4.72 4.72
C GLY A 48 -13.30 -4.40 5.61
N PHE A 49 -13.13 -3.15 5.94
CA PHE A 49 -12.16 -2.71 6.94
C PHE A 49 -12.65 -1.46 7.66
N ASP A 50 -12.10 -1.25 8.85
CA ASP A 50 -12.19 0.00 9.59
C ASP A 50 -10.81 0.38 10.10
N SER A 51 -10.52 1.67 10.18
CA SER A 51 -9.19 2.14 10.57
C SER A 51 -9.24 3.47 11.31
N HIS A 52 -8.31 3.65 12.24
CA HIS A 52 -8.13 4.86 13.00
C HIS A 52 -6.65 5.17 13.18
N VAL A 53 -6.27 6.40 12.83
CA VAL A 53 -4.91 6.92 13.08
C VAL A 53 -4.97 7.79 14.32
N THR A 54 -4.17 7.46 15.32
CA THR A 54 -4.08 8.21 16.57
C THR A 54 -3.03 9.33 16.49
N GLU A 55 -3.12 10.32 17.36
CA GLU A 55 -2.17 11.46 17.40
C GLU A 55 -0.75 11.02 17.79
N ASP A 56 -0.62 9.93 18.52
CA ASP A 56 0.66 9.37 18.98
C ASP A 56 1.36 8.49 17.92
N GLY A 57 0.82 8.41 16.71
CA GLY A 57 1.43 7.69 15.62
C GLY A 57 1.11 6.20 15.59
N THR A 58 -0.11 5.82 15.98
CA THR A 58 -0.60 4.45 15.81
C THR A 58 -1.71 4.39 14.77
N LEU A 59 -1.52 3.61 13.72
CA LEU A 59 -2.61 3.17 12.84
C LEU A 59 -3.17 1.85 13.37
N ARG A 60 -4.42 1.88 13.82
CA ARG A 60 -5.22 0.67 14.12
C ARG A 60 -6.11 0.33 12.96
N THR A 61 -6.12 -0.91 12.54
CA THR A 61 -7.00 -1.35 11.48
C THR A 61 -7.55 -2.74 11.75
N ILE A 62 -8.81 -2.92 11.37
CA ILE A 62 -9.50 -4.22 11.39
C ILE A 62 -9.92 -4.52 9.97
N ILE A 63 -9.61 -5.71 9.51
CA ILE A 63 -9.98 -6.23 8.20
C ILE A 63 -10.88 -7.43 8.43
N TYR A 64 -11.96 -7.55 7.69
CA TYR A 64 -12.87 -8.68 7.81
C TYR A 64 -13.44 -9.09 6.45
N SER A 65 -13.67 -10.40 6.30
CA SER A 65 -14.34 -10.94 5.13
C SER A 65 -15.83 -10.69 5.20
N LEU A 66 -16.43 -10.28 4.07
CA LEU A 66 -17.87 -10.18 3.87
C LEU A 66 -18.45 -11.44 3.20
N SER A 67 -17.62 -12.46 3.00
CA SER A 67 -17.99 -13.72 2.37
C SER A 67 -17.52 -14.92 3.19
N THR A 68 -18.02 -16.11 2.86
CA THR A 68 -17.56 -17.37 3.46
C THR A 68 -16.20 -17.83 2.96
N GLU A 69 -15.65 -17.20 1.93
CA GLU A 69 -14.35 -17.55 1.36
C GLU A 69 -13.18 -17.05 2.24
N GLY A 70 -13.47 -16.08 3.12
CA GLY A 70 -12.48 -15.51 4.01
C GLY A 70 -11.64 -14.40 3.37
N LEU A 71 -10.55 -14.04 4.07
CA LEU A 71 -9.55 -13.09 3.58
C LEU A 71 -8.64 -13.76 2.55
N ALA A 72 -8.29 -13.03 1.50
CA ALA A 72 -7.30 -13.49 0.54
C ALA A 72 -5.93 -13.68 1.21
N THR A 73 -5.23 -14.75 0.88
CA THR A 73 -3.93 -15.11 1.43
C THR A 73 -2.85 -15.20 0.35
N GLY A 74 -1.59 -15.22 0.76
CA GLY A 74 -0.44 -15.32 -0.13
C GLY A 74 -0.08 -14.00 -0.80
N SER A 75 0.10 -14.01 -2.11
CA SER A 75 0.57 -12.85 -2.88
C SER A 75 -0.51 -11.84 -3.25
N THR A 76 -1.77 -12.06 -2.83
CA THR A 76 -2.87 -11.12 -3.08
C THR A 76 -2.86 -10.04 -2.01
N PRO A 77 -2.67 -8.76 -2.36
CA PRO A 77 -2.69 -7.69 -1.38
C PRO A 77 -4.10 -7.47 -0.83
N LEU A 78 -4.21 -7.16 0.46
CA LEU A 78 -5.46 -6.84 1.12
C LEU A 78 -5.70 -5.34 1.18
N LEU A 79 -4.72 -4.60 1.70
CA LEU A 79 -4.78 -3.16 1.88
C LEU A 79 -3.54 -2.48 1.32
N LEU A 80 -3.73 -1.25 0.91
CA LEU A 80 -2.68 -0.27 0.66
C LEU A 80 -2.82 0.85 1.69
N ILE A 81 -1.77 1.14 2.44
CA ILE A 81 -1.73 2.20 3.45
C ILE A 81 -0.88 3.34 2.88
N PRO A 82 -1.50 4.46 2.45
CA PRO A 82 -0.74 5.57 1.89
C PRO A 82 0.12 6.24 2.95
N ILE A 83 1.37 6.55 2.59
CA ILE A 83 2.32 7.25 3.45
C ILE A 83 2.93 8.45 2.75
N THR A 84 3.26 9.48 3.52
CA THR A 84 3.94 10.68 3.05
C THR A 84 5.00 11.08 4.06
N PHE A 85 6.23 11.36 3.61
CA PHE A 85 7.27 11.92 4.45
C PHE A 85 6.97 13.40 4.74
N LEU A 86 6.96 13.77 6.02
CA LEU A 86 6.70 15.14 6.49
C LEU A 86 7.98 15.94 6.73
N SER A 87 9.08 15.26 6.97
CA SER A 87 10.37 15.86 7.31
C SER A 87 11.42 15.62 6.22
N GLU A 88 12.56 16.31 6.36
CA GLU A 88 13.78 16.03 5.57
C GLU A 88 14.52 14.77 6.06
N ALA A 89 13.90 13.98 6.95
CA ALA A 89 14.45 12.71 7.37
C ALA A 89 14.59 11.77 6.17
N ASP A 90 15.73 11.13 6.06
CA ASP A 90 16.03 10.19 4.99
C ASP A 90 15.37 8.83 5.21
N ASP A 91 15.11 8.49 6.47
CA ASP A 91 14.53 7.21 6.87
C ASP A 91 13.30 7.39 7.75
N ALA A 92 12.34 6.50 7.58
CA ALA A 92 11.19 6.35 8.44
C ALA A 92 10.94 4.88 8.75
N THR A 93 10.52 4.58 9.97
CA THR A 93 10.21 3.23 10.39
C THR A 93 8.73 3.08 10.70
N VAL A 94 8.18 1.93 10.31
CA VAL A 94 6.84 1.49 10.69
C VAL A 94 6.97 0.12 11.32
N THR A 95 6.42 -0.04 12.52
CA THR A 95 6.50 -1.30 13.27
C THR A 95 5.10 -1.85 13.48
N LEU A 96 4.89 -3.09 13.10
CA LEU A 96 3.68 -3.84 13.43
C LEU A 96 3.79 -4.29 14.89
N THR A 97 2.91 -3.79 15.77
CA THR A 97 2.98 -4.00 17.22
C THR A 97 1.91 -4.93 17.74
N ASN A 98 0.83 -5.09 17.01
CA ASN A 98 -0.25 -6.01 17.33
C ASN A 98 -0.77 -6.67 16.07
N PHE A 99 -1.02 -7.98 16.16
CA PHE A 99 -1.61 -8.73 15.06
C PHE A 99 -2.43 -9.90 15.64
N VAL A 100 -3.71 -9.91 15.35
CA VAL A 100 -4.62 -10.98 15.75
C VAL A 100 -5.37 -11.44 14.52
N LEU A 101 -5.37 -12.74 14.29
CA LEU A 101 -6.19 -13.39 13.28
C LEU A 101 -7.40 -14.05 13.91
N ALA A 102 -8.51 -14.07 13.19
CA ALA A 102 -9.70 -14.83 13.57
C ALA A 102 -10.23 -15.64 12.37
N ASN A 103 -10.63 -16.88 12.63
CA ASN A 103 -11.31 -17.68 11.62
C ASN A 103 -12.83 -17.45 11.64
N ASN A 104 -13.56 -18.14 10.75
CA ASN A 104 -15.02 -18.06 10.64
C ASN A 104 -15.79 -18.71 11.81
N GLN A 105 -15.09 -19.34 12.76
CA GLN A 105 -15.63 -19.89 14.00
C GLN A 105 -15.38 -18.99 15.20
N ALA A 106 -14.90 -17.75 14.97
CA ALA A 106 -14.50 -16.79 15.99
C ALA A 106 -13.35 -17.28 16.90
N GLN A 107 -12.57 -18.25 16.44
CA GLN A 107 -11.36 -18.65 17.11
C GLN A 107 -10.24 -17.68 16.72
N THR A 108 -9.57 -17.10 17.72
CA THR A 108 -8.44 -16.20 17.51
C THR A 108 -7.13 -16.97 17.50
N TYR A 109 -6.26 -16.56 16.61
CA TYR A 109 -4.88 -17.04 16.52
C TYR A 109 -3.97 -15.87 16.90
N PRO A 110 -3.54 -15.77 18.17
CA PRO A 110 -2.51 -14.80 18.52
C PRO A 110 -1.22 -15.18 17.78
N VAL A 111 -0.72 -14.25 17.02
CA VAL A 111 0.57 -14.41 16.33
C VAL A 111 1.63 -13.83 17.26
N GLU A 112 2.62 -14.64 17.63
CA GLU A 112 3.81 -14.11 18.27
C GLU A 112 4.59 -13.30 17.24
N LEU A 113 4.38 -12.00 17.25
CA LEU A 113 5.16 -11.08 16.46
C LEU A 113 6.54 -10.94 17.10
N GLY A 114 7.55 -11.47 16.44
CA GLY A 114 8.83 -10.78 16.50
C GLY A 114 8.60 -9.36 15.97
N ALA A 115 9.28 -8.35 16.50
CA ALA A 115 9.11 -6.98 16.05
C ALA A 115 9.27 -6.89 14.51
N VAL A 116 8.17 -6.79 13.79
CA VAL A 116 8.19 -6.62 12.32
C VAL A 116 8.31 -5.13 12.06
N THR A 117 9.54 -4.68 11.88
CA THR A 117 9.85 -3.28 11.57
C THR A 117 10.26 -3.18 10.12
N GLN A 118 9.61 -2.30 9.39
CA GLN A 118 9.96 -1.92 8.03
C GLN A 118 10.54 -0.51 8.04
N THR A 119 11.76 -0.36 7.55
CA THR A 119 12.38 0.95 7.31
C THR A 119 12.16 1.36 5.87
N PHE A 120 11.72 2.58 5.67
CA PHE A 120 11.56 3.22 4.38
C PHE A 120 12.65 4.29 4.24
N ASN A 121 13.44 4.20 3.19
CA ASN A 121 14.44 5.21 2.86
C ASN A 121 13.88 6.14 1.79
N LYS A 122 13.79 7.44 2.11
CA LYS A 122 13.26 8.47 1.20
C LYS A 122 14.07 8.54 -0.10
N ALA A 123 15.39 8.45 0.00
CA ALA A 123 16.26 8.49 -1.16
C ALA A 123 16.08 7.27 -2.09
N ALA A 124 15.80 6.10 -1.53
CA ALA A 124 15.51 4.90 -2.32
C ALA A 124 14.18 4.97 -3.08
N LEU A 125 13.31 5.92 -2.72
CA LEU A 125 12.00 6.13 -3.34
C LEU A 125 12.04 7.21 -4.44
N ILE A 126 13.13 7.95 -4.53
CA ILE A 126 13.35 8.92 -5.61
C ILE A 126 13.97 8.15 -6.79
N PRO A 127 13.39 8.23 -7.99
CA PRO A 127 14.01 7.64 -9.16
C PRO A 127 15.42 8.16 -9.36
N THR A 128 16.35 7.31 -9.74
CA THR A 128 17.77 7.70 -9.97
C THR A 128 18.04 8.10 -11.42
N SER A 129 17.06 7.90 -12.31
CA SER A 129 17.15 8.25 -13.72
C SER A 129 15.79 8.61 -14.29
N PHE A 130 15.80 9.44 -15.34
CA PHE A 130 14.59 9.66 -16.12
C PHE A 130 14.20 8.39 -16.84
N ALA A 131 12.95 7.98 -16.70
CA ALA A 131 12.41 6.83 -17.42
C ALA A 131 10.98 7.09 -17.89
N LEU A 132 10.59 6.49 -19.01
CA LEU A 132 9.24 6.46 -19.53
C LEU A 132 8.79 5.01 -19.58
N GLN A 133 7.71 4.71 -18.89
CA GLN A 133 7.14 3.37 -18.82
C GLN A 133 6.19 3.14 -20.01
N ASN A 134 5.97 1.89 -20.34
CA ASN A 134 4.93 1.54 -21.31
C ASN A 134 3.55 1.92 -20.76
N ASN A 135 2.67 2.34 -21.65
CA ASN A 135 1.29 2.62 -21.27
C ASN A 135 0.56 1.34 -20.83
N SER A 136 -0.24 1.44 -19.77
CA SER A 136 -1.04 0.32 -19.24
C SER A 136 -2.45 0.82 -18.86
N PRO A 137 -3.50 0.06 -19.22
CA PRO A 137 -3.50 -1.12 -20.09
C PRO A 137 -3.10 -0.80 -21.53
N ASN A 138 -2.61 -1.80 -22.26
CA ASN A 138 -2.40 -1.73 -23.71
C ASN A 138 -2.74 -3.10 -24.32
N PRO A 139 -3.79 -3.23 -25.13
CA PRO A 139 -4.71 -2.20 -25.62
C PRO A 139 -5.58 -1.53 -24.56
N PHE A 140 -6.03 -0.31 -24.80
CA PHE A 140 -6.83 0.46 -23.84
C PHE A 140 -8.21 0.83 -24.39
N ASN A 141 -9.21 1.01 -23.47
CA ASN A 141 -10.55 1.47 -23.79
C ASN A 141 -11.22 2.08 -22.54
N PRO A 142 -11.56 3.35 -22.50
CA PRO A 142 -11.14 4.45 -23.39
C PRO A 142 -9.82 5.08 -22.95
N SER A 143 -9.27 4.71 -21.79
CA SER A 143 -8.12 5.37 -21.17
C SER A 143 -6.95 4.42 -20.92
N THR A 144 -5.75 4.98 -20.93
CA THR A 144 -4.51 4.33 -20.53
C THR A 144 -3.70 5.25 -19.64
N ARG A 145 -2.79 4.69 -18.87
CA ARG A 145 -1.85 5.45 -18.05
C ARG A 145 -0.46 5.34 -18.65
N ILE A 146 0.25 6.45 -18.65
CA ILE A 146 1.67 6.51 -18.98
C ILE A 146 2.40 6.96 -17.72
N ALA A 147 3.20 6.10 -17.14
CA ALA A 147 4.04 6.41 -15.98
C ALA A 147 5.42 6.86 -16.45
N TYR A 148 6.01 7.80 -15.71
CA TYR A 148 7.36 8.26 -15.97
C TYR A 148 8.07 8.59 -14.65
N ASP A 149 9.37 8.46 -14.65
CA ASP A 149 10.23 8.69 -13.50
C ASP A 149 11.05 9.97 -13.70
N VAL A 150 11.11 10.81 -12.67
CA VAL A 150 11.84 12.09 -12.67
C VAL A 150 12.72 12.13 -11.44
N PRO A 151 14.04 12.04 -11.58
CA PRO A 151 14.97 11.97 -10.45
C PRO A 151 15.22 13.32 -9.76
N GLU A 152 14.93 14.42 -10.42
CA GLU A 152 15.14 15.77 -9.91
C GLU A 152 14.06 16.72 -10.42
N GLN A 153 13.96 17.90 -9.84
CA GLN A 153 13.00 18.88 -10.30
C GLN A 153 13.32 19.30 -11.75
N ALA A 154 12.41 18.99 -12.67
CA ALA A 154 12.58 19.24 -14.09
C ALA A 154 11.26 19.66 -14.76
N HIS A 155 11.37 20.39 -15.85
CA HIS A 155 10.23 20.67 -16.74
C HIS A 155 10.05 19.48 -17.68
N ILE A 156 8.88 18.84 -17.61
CA ILE A 156 8.55 17.67 -18.44
C ILE A 156 7.54 18.07 -19.51
N THR A 157 7.79 17.64 -20.73
CA THR A 157 6.83 17.74 -21.85
C THR A 157 6.57 16.33 -22.36
N LEU A 158 5.32 15.89 -22.29
CA LEU A 158 4.87 14.63 -22.88
C LEU A 158 4.10 14.93 -24.17
N VAL A 159 4.57 14.38 -25.26
CA VAL A 159 3.94 14.54 -26.59
C VAL A 159 3.53 13.18 -27.12
N VAL A 160 2.31 13.09 -27.64
CA VAL A 160 1.78 11.84 -28.20
C VAL A 160 1.66 12.01 -29.72
N TYR A 161 2.28 11.11 -30.44
CA TYR A 161 2.24 11.09 -31.91
C TYR A 161 1.37 9.95 -32.42
N ASN A 162 0.66 10.20 -33.51
CA ASN A 162 0.02 9.14 -34.26
C ASN A 162 1.05 8.37 -35.11
N VAL A 163 0.61 7.31 -35.81
CA VAL A 163 1.49 6.49 -36.66
C VAL A 163 2.07 7.24 -37.87
N LEU A 164 1.57 8.43 -38.16
CA LEU A 164 2.05 9.32 -39.21
C LEU A 164 3.00 10.41 -38.67
N GLY A 165 3.31 10.39 -37.36
CA GLY A 165 4.16 11.39 -36.74
C GLY A 165 3.52 12.76 -36.49
N GLN A 166 2.20 12.84 -36.47
CA GLN A 166 1.44 14.06 -36.19
C GLN A 166 1.09 14.09 -34.68
N GLU A 167 1.21 15.27 -34.07
CA GLU A 167 0.77 15.52 -32.68
C GLU A 167 -0.75 15.51 -32.56
#